data_ababd1043771851dcf0d2db9410444db
#
_entry.id   ababd1043771851dcf0d2db9410444db
#
_cell.length_a   1.000
_cell.length_b   1.000
_cell.length_c   1.000
_cell.angle_alpha   90.00
_cell.angle_beta   90.00
_cell.angle_gamma   90.00
#
_symmetry.space_group_name_H-M   'P 1'
#
loop_
_entity.id
_entity.type
_entity.pdbx_description
1 polymer ?
#
loop_
_entity_poly.entity_id
_entity_poly.type
_entity_poly.pdbx_seq_one_letter_code
_entity_poly.pdbx_strand_id
1 'polypeptide(L)'
;MNHLSFKCAAMALAVAASAQAFTLTGKVSDESGKAIEKASVELLKNALKATTDANGEFKIFKEETIGLKAVRPMLGYVSVMNGVLSYSQSTNEPVRIQVFDAVGSRVLNETVYGTGTLDMQSVVKSQGSYFARVSVGSAKSNFRFTSNGNYGISFDEAVARGLKKDEAGDELRVIATDYDTLTVALSNLDTNVTLKLKKTVKEPEYAYGWGLKNAPVPTRGCGKDTKLDYKYRGDKPYIEFKWSKGSRTVRLDIPKNYDKNKPYKLIFGMQCMGGWAGGVQDEGYYGLKPLDTENTAIFVAPEGNGNQAPWGQDDYTLFDELLAYLEGNFCIDSSRVFSTGFSYGSMFSNGLSWNHQDVLRAVAVYETAERNIWLPQRKKMGIGWMGVLGLQDNLCTPVMGRAARDIILELNSEGGKAKNERAQEYGGNGPHVCYDYTTVEERFPVRWCTQNGGHIWDHKDPGSNQSWVPKTTWDFFNKF
;
A
#
# COMPACT_ATOMS: atom_id res chain seq x y z
N MET A 1 55.76 18.36 64.56
CA MET A 1 55.14 18.83 63.30
C MET A 1 54.37 17.64 62.77
N ASN A 2 53.07 17.69 62.96
CA ASN A 2 52.18 16.52 62.71
C ASN A 2 51.69 16.51 61.27
N HIS A 3 51.97 15.46 60.49
CA HIS A 3 51.33 15.18 59.20
C HIS A 3 50.02 14.46 59.50
N LEU A 4 48.88 15.14 59.23
CA LEU A 4 47.56 14.55 59.15
C LEU A 4 47.36 13.95 57.77
N SER A 5 47.34 12.64 57.68
CA SER A 5 46.90 11.92 56.45
C SER A 5 45.37 11.84 56.43
N PHE A 6 44.75 12.54 55.56
CA PHE A 6 43.32 12.35 55.25
C PHE A 6 43.17 11.17 54.29
N LYS A 7 42.66 10.06 54.80
CA LYS A 7 42.17 8.94 53.97
C LYS A 7 40.74 9.26 53.53
N CYS A 8 40.57 9.68 52.30
CA CYS A 8 39.25 9.70 51.66
C CYS A 8 38.81 8.28 51.35
N ALA A 9 37.82 7.79 52.07
CA ALA A 9 37.11 6.58 51.75
C ALA A 9 36.16 6.86 50.58
N ALA A 10 36.44 6.30 49.43
CA ALA A 10 35.52 6.32 48.29
C ALA A 10 34.36 5.36 48.59
N MET A 11 33.21 5.92 48.92
CA MET A 11 31.97 5.17 49.05
C MET A 11 31.47 4.85 47.61
N ALA A 12 31.65 3.63 47.14
CA ALA A 12 31.06 3.15 45.91
C ALA A 12 29.56 2.94 46.13
N LEU A 13 28.74 3.82 45.58
CA LEU A 13 27.29 3.61 45.51
C LEU A 13 27.02 2.57 44.41
N ALA A 14 26.77 1.33 44.81
CA ALA A 14 26.28 0.29 43.91
C ALA A 14 24.80 0.55 43.64
N VAL A 15 24.47 1.10 42.44
CA VAL A 15 23.09 1.11 41.95
C VAL A 15 22.82 -0.30 41.42
N ALA A 16 22.15 -1.13 42.18
CA ALA A 16 21.59 -2.40 41.74
C ALA A 16 20.41 -2.08 40.81
N ALA A 17 20.55 -2.31 39.53
CA ALA A 17 19.42 -2.41 38.63
C ALA A 17 18.71 -3.74 38.91
N SER A 18 17.72 -3.74 39.81
CA SER A 18 16.84 -4.88 40.04
C SER A 18 15.97 -5.07 38.80
N ALA A 19 16.11 -6.19 38.13
CA ALA A 19 15.12 -6.62 37.17
C ALA A 19 13.87 -7.01 37.97
N GLN A 20 12.84 -6.19 37.91
CA GLN A 20 11.61 -6.39 38.68
C GLN A 20 10.93 -7.69 38.23
N ALA A 21 10.61 -8.56 39.22
CA ALA A 21 9.80 -9.75 38.99
C ALA A 21 8.38 -9.35 38.58
N PHE A 22 7.77 -10.06 37.66
CA PHE A 22 6.37 -9.84 37.29
C PHE A 22 5.73 -11.12 36.81
N THR A 23 4.39 -11.15 36.87
CA THR A 23 3.56 -12.19 36.27
C THR A 23 2.48 -11.54 35.42
N LEU A 24 2.61 -11.69 34.08
CA LEU A 24 1.60 -11.29 33.11
C LEU A 24 0.77 -12.52 32.75
N THR A 25 -0.52 -12.43 33.00
CA THR A 25 -1.49 -13.43 32.56
C THR A 25 -2.50 -12.80 31.59
N GLY A 26 -3.16 -13.61 30.81
CA GLY A 26 -4.22 -13.08 29.96
C GLY A 26 -4.94 -14.14 29.16
N LYS A 27 -5.97 -13.68 28.46
CA LYS A 27 -6.78 -14.49 27.57
C LYS A 27 -6.89 -13.85 26.18
N VAL A 28 -6.71 -14.66 25.15
CA VAL A 28 -6.83 -14.28 23.74
C VAL A 28 -8.07 -14.94 23.17
N SER A 29 -8.95 -14.13 22.58
CA SER A 29 -10.17 -14.58 21.89
C SER A 29 -10.35 -13.82 20.59
N ASP A 30 -11.23 -14.30 19.73
CA ASP A 30 -11.72 -13.52 18.58
C ASP A 30 -12.82 -12.52 18.99
N GLU A 31 -13.30 -11.74 18.02
CA GLU A 31 -14.36 -10.74 18.24
C GLU A 31 -15.68 -11.37 18.70
N SER A 32 -15.94 -12.65 18.36
CA SER A 32 -17.11 -13.42 18.80
C SER A 32 -16.97 -13.97 20.23
N GLY A 33 -15.77 -13.88 20.82
CA GLY A 33 -15.44 -14.42 22.15
C GLY A 33 -14.92 -15.86 22.12
N LYS A 34 -14.73 -16.46 20.96
CA LYS A 34 -14.14 -17.80 20.81
C LYS A 34 -12.66 -17.75 21.18
N ALA A 35 -12.22 -18.64 22.05
CA ALA A 35 -10.82 -18.77 22.46
C ALA A 35 -9.89 -19.10 21.29
N ILE A 36 -8.71 -18.50 21.27
CA ILE A 36 -7.68 -18.74 20.23
C ILE A 36 -6.54 -19.51 20.86
N GLU A 37 -6.43 -20.80 20.52
CA GLU A 37 -5.35 -21.70 20.90
C GLU A 37 -4.10 -21.43 20.05
N LYS A 38 -2.91 -21.68 20.62
CA LYS A 38 -1.61 -21.59 19.93
C LYS A 38 -1.27 -20.20 19.39
N ALA A 39 -1.88 -19.13 19.91
CA ALA A 39 -1.43 -17.79 19.62
C ALA A 39 -0.08 -17.54 20.30
N SER A 40 0.88 -16.99 19.56
CA SER A 40 2.17 -16.57 20.09
C SER A 40 2.01 -15.20 20.75
N VAL A 41 2.37 -15.10 22.02
CA VAL A 41 2.31 -13.87 22.83
C VAL A 41 3.73 -13.49 23.22
N GLU A 42 4.17 -12.29 22.89
CA GLU A 42 5.55 -11.82 23.07
C GLU A 42 5.61 -10.43 23.69
N LEU A 43 6.40 -10.29 24.76
CA LEU A 43 6.81 -8.99 25.29
C LEU A 43 8.06 -8.51 24.56
N LEU A 44 7.95 -7.43 23.81
CA LEU A 44 8.98 -7.01 22.85
C LEU A 44 10.25 -6.48 23.51
N LYS A 45 10.13 -5.69 24.58
CA LYS A 45 11.30 -5.14 25.31
C LYS A 45 11.98 -6.20 26.18
N ASN A 46 11.19 -7.07 26.83
CA ASN A 46 11.71 -8.13 27.68
C ASN A 46 12.10 -9.40 26.90
N ALA A 47 11.71 -9.54 25.63
CA ALA A 47 11.95 -10.70 24.77
C ALA A 47 11.45 -12.03 25.40
N LEU A 48 10.35 -11.98 26.14
CA LEU A 48 9.70 -13.14 26.75
C LEU A 48 8.50 -13.57 25.92
N LYS A 49 8.29 -14.88 25.81
CA LYS A 49 7.24 -15.45 24.97
C LYS A 49 6.42 -16.48 25.72
N ALA A 50 5.15 -16.58 25.37
CA ALA A 50 4.25 -17.66 25.74
C ALA A 50 3.38 -18.05 24.54
N THR A 51 2.70 -19.17 24.67
CA THR A 51 1.71 -19.65 23.70
C THR A 51 0.40 -19.87 24.44
N THR A 52 -0.73 -19.49 23.85
CA THR A 52 -2.04 -19.71 24.45
C THR A 52 -2.43 -21.19 24.43
N ASP A 53 -3.09 -21.64 25.48
CA ASP A 53 -3.68 -22.97 25.60
C ASP A 53 -5.03 -23.09 24.85
N ALA A 54 -5.73 -24.23 25.02
CA ALA A 54 -7.03 -24.50 24.42
C ALA A 54 -8.14 -23.53 24.85
N ASN A 55 -7.99 -22.87 26.01
CA ASN A 55 -8.91 -21.86 26.54
C ASN A 55 -8.53 -20.45 26.09
N GLY A 56 -7.45 -20.29 25.30
CA GLY A 56 -6.88 -19.03 24.90
C GLY A 56 -6.07 -18.35 26.02
N GLU A 57 -5.74 -19.03 27.09
CA GLU A 57 -5.04 -18.47 28.23
C GLU A 57 -3.52 -18.57 28.07
N PHE A 58 -2.81 -17.56 28.58
CA PHE A 58 -1.35 -17.51 28.58
C PHE A 58 -0.80 -16.95 29.90
N LYS A 59 0.46 -17.30 30.19
CA LYS A 59 1.22 -16.77 31.33
C LYS A 59 2.65 -16.50 30.90
N ILE A 60 3.12 -15.27 31.13
CA ILE A 60 4.53 -14.85 31.03
C ILE A 60 4.96 -14.44 32.39
N PHE A 61 6.07 -15.00 32.89
CA PHE A 61 6.62 -14.62 34.20
C PHE A 61 8.12 -14.35 34.04
N LYS A 62 8.62 -13.48 34.90
CA LYS A 62 10.05 -13.18 35.05
C LYS A 62 10.39 -13.25 36.51
N GLU A 63 11.35 -14.13 36.84
CA GLU A 63 11.87 -14.22 38.19
C GLU A 63 12.81 -13.05 38.49
N GLU A 64 12.87 -12.64 39.77
CA GLU A 64 13.85 -11.68 40.21
C GLU A 64 15.25 -12.34 40.14
N THR A 65 16.04 -11.97 39.18
CA THR A 65 17.42 -12.41 39.12
C THR A 65 18.28 -11.44 39.91
N ILE A 66 18.61 -11.78 41.17
CA ILE A 66 19.68 -11.14 41.94
C ILE A 66 21.00 -11.61 41.31
N GLY A 67 21.29 -11.14 40.13
CA GLY A 67 22.59 -11.32 39.52
C GLY A 67 23.51 -10.21 40.02
N LEU A 68 24.49 -10.55 40.80
CA LEU A 68 25.68 -9.71 41.01
C LEU A 68 26.33 -9.56 39.61
N LYS A 69 25.88 -8.58 38.81
CA LYS A 69 26.63 -8.15 37.66
C LYS A 69 27.94 -7.61 38.19
N ALA A 70 29.05 -8.26 37.82
CA ALA A 70 30.37 -7.67 37.97
C ALA A 70 30.29 -6.24 37.46
N VAL A 71 30.56 -5.28 38.32
CA VAL A 71 30.57 -3.86 37.99
C VAL A 71 31.67 -3.70 36.95
N ARG A 72 31.27 -3.60 35.66
CA ARG A 72 32.21 -3.08 34.67
C ARG A 72 32.48 -1.64 35.10
N PRO A 73 33.75 -1.25 35.25
CA PRO A 73 34.07 0.12 35.61
C PRO A 73 33.35 1.05 34.64
N MET A 74 32.69 2.08 35.18
CA MET A 74 32.01 3.09 34.36
C MET A 74 33.04 3.66 33.41
N LEU A 75 32.89 3.34 32.12
CA LEU A 75 33.64 3.92 31.04
C LEU A 75 33.36 5.41 31.01
N GLY A 76 34.39 6.19 31.12
CA GLY A 76 34.52 7.63 31.24
C GLY A 76 33.32 8.49 30.89
N TYR A 77 33.14 9.53 31.63
CA TYR A 77 32.13 10.56 31.38
C TYR A 77 32.60 11.47 30.24
N VAL A 78 31.73 11.67 29.23
CA VAL A 78 31.94 12.65 28.17
C VAL A 78 30.69 13.52 28.09
N SER A 79 30.85 14.83 28.20
CA SER A 79 29.77 15.79 27.99
C SER A 79 30.23 17.00 27.20
N VAL A 80 29.30 17.66 26.52
CA VAL A 80 29.54 18.95 25.87
C VAL A 80 28.54 19.93 26.42
N MET A 81 29.05 20.97 27.07
CA MET A 81 28.22 22.10 27.57
C MET A 81 28.89 23.41 27.15
N ASN A 82 28.09 24.31 26.61
CA ASN A 82 28.53 25.67 26.18
C ASN A 82 29.82 25.66 25.33
N GLY A 83 29.96 24.66 24.46
CA GLY A 83 31.12 24.56 23.58
C GLY A 83 32.37 23.93 24.19
N VAL A 84 32.29 23.52 25.42
CA VAL A 84 33.39 22.84 26.11
C VAL A 84 33.08 21.33 26.18
N LEU A 85 33.93 20.52 25.58
CA LEU A 85 33.95 19.07 25.75
C LEU A 85 34.64 18.77 27.07
N SER A 86 33.95 18.15 28.01
CA SER A 86 34.50 17.66 29.27
C SER A 86 34.57 16.13 29.21
N TYR A 87 35.71 15.56 29.57
CA TYR A 87 35.91 14.12 29.65
C TYR A 87 36.52 13.71 30.98
N SER A 88 36.13 12.55 31.46
CA SER A 88 36.71 11.95 32.64
C SER A 88 36.83 10.45 32.44
N GLN A 89 38.03 9.93 32.57
CA GLN A 89 38.34 8.51 32.47
C GLN A 89 39.07 8.05 33.72
N SER A 90 38.53 7.05 34.36
CA SER A 90 39.08 6.50 35.60
C SER A 90 40.07 5.36 35.38
N THR A 91 40.21 4.89 34.16
CA THR A 91 41.17 3.86 33.75
C THR A 91 42.28 4.48 32.88
N ASN A 92 43.37 3.74 32.69
CA ASN A 92 44.44 4.19 31.76
C ASN A 92 44.10 4.06 30.26
N GLU A 93 42.83 3.89 29.93
CA GLU A 93 42.42 3.85 28.50
C GLU A 93 42.40 5.25 27.92
N PRO A 94 42.86 5.38 26.65
CA PRO A 94 42.91 6.68 25.98
C PRO A 94 41.54 7.17 25.60
N VAL A 95 41.28 8.46 25.78
CA VAL A 95 40.14 9.20 25.20
C VAL A 95 40.65 9.74 23.85
N ARG A 96 40.08 9.27 22.73
CA ARG A 96 40.40 9.76 21.40
C ARG A 96 39.33 10.76 20.95
N ILE A 97 39.78 11.96 20.60
CA ILE A 97 38.94 13.07 20.15
C ILE A 97 39.30 13.40 18.71
N GLN A 98 38.31 13.25 17.80
CA GLN A 98 38.47 13.56 16.38
C GLN A 98 37.41 14.59 15.98
N VAL A 99 37.83 15.65 15.28
CA VAL A 99 36.91 16.66 14.74
C VAL A 99 37.06 16.71 13.23
N PHE A 100 35.94 16.79 12.52
CA PHE A 100 35.84 16.84 11.07
C PHE A 100 35.06 18.07 10.65
N ASP A 101 35.42 18.67 9.54
CA ASP A 101 34.61 19.70 8.88
C ASP A 101 33.44 19.10 8.09
N ALA A 102 32.62 19.94 7.45
CA ALA A 102 31.43 19.53 6.70
C ALA A 102 31.74 18.70 5.44
N VAL A 103 32.94 18.74 4.93
CA VAL A 103 33.40 17.94 3.77
C VAL A 103 34.12 16.66 4.20
N GLY A 104 34.23 16.39 5.51
CA GLY A 104 34.82 15.20 6.08
C GLY A 104 36.35 15.28 6.28
N SER A 105 36.95 16.45 6.10
CA SER A 105 38.37 16.67 6.39
C SER A 105 38.58 16.74 7.88
N ARG A 106 39.58 16.02 8.39
CA ARG A 106 39.86 15.96 9.83
C ARG A 106 40.65 17.19 10.29
N VAL A 107 40.04 18.03 11.17
CA VAL A 107 40.65 19.25 11.69
C VAL A 107 41.33 19.07 13.05
N LEU A 108 40.93 18.00 13.81
CA LEU A 108 41.60 17.61 15.05
C LEU A 108 41.67 16.09 15.16
N ASN A 109 42.75 15.60 15.78
CA ASN A 109 42.93 14.20 16.18
C ASN A 109 43.82 14.13 17.38
N GLU A 110 43.23 14.11 18.56
CA GLU A 110 43.95 14.04 19.82
C GLU A 110 43.66 12.74 20.58
N THR A 111 44.65 12.35 21.37
CA THR A 111 44.52 11.23 22.32
C THR A 111 44.94 11.76 23.68
N VAL A 112 44.01 11.74 24.62
CA VAL A 112 44.21 12.26 25.98
C VAL A 112 43.92 11.20 27.02
N TYR A 113 44.34 11.40 28.25
CA TYR A 113 44.16 10.45 29.36
C TYR A 113 43.59 11.16 30.58
N GLY A 114 42.89 10.41 31.42
CA GLY A 114 42.34 10.93 32.67
C GLY A 114 41.18 11.89 32.50
N THR A 115 41.20 12.99 33.24
CA THR A 115 40.10 13.98 33.23
C THR A 115 40.57 15.30 32.63
N GLY A 116 39.77 15.90 31.76
CA GLY A 116 40.13 17.18 31.15
C GLY A 116 38.97 17.83 30.45
N THR A 117 39.24 19.00 29.85
CA THR A 117 38.31 19.77 29.03
C THR A 117 39.00 20.22 27.77
N LEU A 118 38.19 20.33 26.69
CA LEU A 118 38.61 20.88 25.41
C LEU A 118 37.58 21.91 24.94
N ASP A 119 38.01 23.13 24.74
CA ASP A 119 37.17 24.15 24.14
C ASP A 119 37.06 23.87 22.63
N MET A 120 35.92 23.42 22.18
CA MET A 120 35.67 23.03 20.80
C MET A 120 35.71 24.23 19.85
N GLN A 121 35.51 25.47 20.33
CA GLN A 121 35.64 26.66 19.51
C GLN A 121 37.09 26.99 19.21
N SER A 122 38.02 26.69 20.13
CA SER A 122 39.47 26.90 19.91
C SER A 122 40.05 25.98 18.86
N VAL A 123 39.38 24.86 18.57
CA VAL A 123 39.79 23.84 17.62
C VAL A 123 39.46 24.20 16.17
N VAL A 124 38.36 24.98 15.96
CA VAL A 124 37.86 25.31 14.60
C VAL A 124 38.34 26.69 14.15
N LYS A 125 38.97 26.74 13.00
CA LYS A 125 39.60 27.97 12.45
C LYS A 125 38.73 28.73 11.44
N SER A 126 37.63 28.14 10.99
CA SER A 126 36.73 28.72 9.99
C SER A 126 35.25 28.64 10.40
N GLN A 127 34.43 29.53 9.85
CA GLN A 127 32.99 29.42 10.04
C GLN A 127 32.44 28.18 9.34
N GLY A 128 31.59 27.41 10.02
CA GLY A 128 31.00 26.21 9.45
C GLY A 128 30.40 25.25 10.47
N SER A 129 29.91 24.11 9.96
CA SER A 129 29.44 22.97 10.75
C SER A 129 30.55 21.94 10.88
N TYR A 130 30.69 21.39 12.06
CA TYR A 130 31.71 20.42 12.44
C TYR A 130 31.11 19.19 13.11
N PHE A 131 31.80 18.06 13.00
CA PHE A 131 31.45 16.80 13.65
C PHE A 131 32.60 16.34 14.54
N ALA A 132 32.34 16.17 15.81
CA ALA A 132 33.31 15.60 16.76
C ALA A 132 32.93 14.15 17.05
N ARG A 133 33.93 13.26 16.99
CA ARG A 133 33.84 11.88 17.46
C ARG A 133 34.75 11.69 18.65
N VAL A 134 34.17 11.30 19.77
CA VAL A 134 34.92 10.96 20.98
C VAL A 134 34.78 9.47 21.24
N SER A 135 35.90 8.77 21.45
CA SER A 135 35.89 7.35 21.76
C SER A 135 36.74 7.04 22.97
N VAL A 136 36.20 6.16 23.83
CA VAL A 136 36.87 5.63 25.02
C VAL A 136 36.69 4.12 25.01
N GLY A 137 37.76 3.37 24.81
CA GLY A 137 37.67 1.94 24.60
C GLY A 137 36.77 1.60 23.39
N SER A 138 35.71 0.81 23.63
CA SER A 138 34.70 0.46 22.62
C SER A 138 33.53 1.46 22.53
N ALA A 139 33.40 2.39 23.47
CA ALA A 139 32.35 3.40 23.49
C ALA A 139 32.69 4.56 22.54
N LYS A 140 31.71 5.04 21.77
CA LYS A 140 31.84 6.16 20.83
C LYS A 140 30.70 7.12 21.06
N SER A 141 30.99 8.42 21.03
CA SER A 141 29.99 9.50 21.06
C SER A 141 30.25 10.46 19.91
N ASN A 142 29.21 10.85 19.19
CA ASN A 142 29.30 11.77 18.08
C ASN A 142 28.53 13.06 18.42
N PHE A 143 29.13 14.20 18.09
CA PHE A 143 28.57 15.51 18.34
C PHE A 143 28.59 16.33 17.05
N ARG A 144 27.55 17.10 16.81
CA ARG A 144 27.54 18.14 15.77
C ARG A 144 27.58 19.51 16.46
N PHE A 145 28.43 20.39 15.99
CA PHE A 145 28.51 21.76 16.47
C PHE A 145 28.83 22.74 15.33
N THR A 146 28.62 24.03 15.59
CA THR A 146 28.98 25.08 14.64
C THR A 146 30.04 25.99 15.28
N SER A 147 30.83 26.65 14.44
CA SER A 147 31.81 27.63 14.89
C SER A 147 31.23 28.79 15.71
N ASN A 148 29.92 29.01 15.63
CA ASN A 148 29.20 30.11 16.34
C ASN A 148 28.59 29.64 17.68
N GLY A 149 28.91 28.47 18.16
CA GLY A 149 28.48 27.98 19.48
C GLY A 149 27.09 27.34 19.54
N ASN A 150 26.37 27.17 18.41
CA ASN A 150 25.15 26.38 18.36
C ASN A 150 25.46 24.88 18.26
N TYR A 151 25.11 24.13 19.32
CA TYR A 151 25.41 22.72 19.44
C TYR A 151 24.15 21.86 19.32
N GLY A 152 24.18 20.89 18.41
CA GLY A 152 23.25 19.78 18.38
C GLY A 152 23.96 18.54 18.91
N ILE A 153 23.44 17.93 19.96
CA ILE A 153 23.95 16.68 20.53
C ILE A 153 23.25 15.52 19.80
N SER A 154 24.02 14.67 19.13
CA SER A 154 23.55 13.37 18.70
C SER A 154 24.14 12.32 19.64
N PHE A 155 23.31 11.70 20.45
CA PHE A 155 23.74 10.59 21.31
C PHE A 155 23.73 9.31 20.47
N ASP A 156 24.78 8.50 20.59
CA ASP A 156 24.70 7.10 20.17
C ASP A 156 23.67 6.38 21.04
N GLU A 157 22.83 5.52 20.46
CA GLU A 157 21.75 4.80 21.16
C GLU A 157 22.21 4.05 22.43
N ALA A 158 23.48 3.68 22.48
CA ALA A 158 24.08 2.97 23.62
C ALA A 158 24.16 3.86 24.90
N VAL A 159 24.34 5.19 24.74
CA VAL A 159 24.41 6.13 25.89
C VAL A 159 23.02 6.63 26.24
N ALA A 160 22.13 6.78 25.28
CA ALA A 160 20.73 7.15 25.52
C ALA A 160 19.97 6.07 26.32
N ARG A 161 20.33 4.80 26.18
CA ARG A 161 19.75 3.69 26.97
C ARG A 161 20.10 3.73 28.46
N GLY A 162 21.18 4.39 28.86
CA GLY A 162 21.57 4.54 30.27
C GLY A 162 20.87 5.68 31.03
N LEU A 163 20.16 6.57 30.29
CA LEU A 163 19.47 7.74 30.88
C LEU A 163 17.94 7.70 30.67
N LYS A 164 17.40 6.72 30.01
CA LYS A 164 15.96 6.47 30.05
C LYS A 164 15.64 5.89 31.43
N LYS A 165 14.95 6.69 32.23
CA LYS A 165 14.16 6.21 33.36
C LYS A 165 13.39 4.99 32.83
N ASP A 166 13.57 3.81 33.46
CA ASP A 166 12.79 2.62 33.16
C ASP A 166 11.31 3.01 33.20
N GLU A 167 10.71 3.25 32.05
CA GLU A 167 9.27 3.27 31.95
C GLU A 167 8.84 1.84 32.25
N ALA A 168 8.14 1.66 33.37
CA ALA A 168 7.62 0.39 33.84
C ALA A 168 6.53 -0.11 32.89
N GLY A 169 6.93 -0.48 31.65
CA GLY A 169 6.00 -0.93 30.64
C GLY A 169 6.69 -1.61 29.47
N ASP A 170 5.94 -2.41 28.72
CA ASP A 170 6.37 -3.14 27.54
C ASP A 170 5.29 -3.07 26.45
N GLU A 171 5.60 -3.54 25.27
CA GLU A 171 4.64 -3.79 24.20
C GLU A 171 4.39 -5.29 24.09
N LEU A 172 3.13 -5.70 24.23
CA LEU A 172 2.68 -7.07 24.07
C LEU A 172 2.22 -7.28 22.63
N ARG A 173 2.91 -8.15 21.91
CA ARG A 173 2.55 -8.54 20.55
C ARG A 173 1.91 -9.93 20.55
N VAL A 174 0.75 -10.06 19.89
CA VAL A 174 0.04 -11.34 19.75
C VAL A 174 -0.10 -11.67 18.27
N ILE A 175 0.32 -12.87 17.91
CA ILE A 175 0.25 -13.40 16.56
C ILE A 175 -0.47 -14.75 16.59
N ALA A 176 -1.51 -14.91 15.76
CA ALA A 176 -2.22 -16.17 15.58
C ALA A 176 -2.51 -16.39 14.10
N THR A 177 -2.56 -17.65 13.66
CA THR A 177 -2.90 -18.00 12.28
C THR A 177 -4.33 -17.53 11.97
N ASP A 178 -4.53 -16.89 10.82
CA ASP A 178 -5.79 -16.32 10.34
C ASP A 178 -6.33 -15.13 11.16
N TYR A 179 -5.47 -14.47 11.95
CA TYR A 179 -5.81 -13.26 12.72
C TYR A 179 -4.80 -12.15 12.48
N ASP A 180 -5.28 -10.91 12.50
CA ASP A 180 -4.41 -9.72 12.43
C ASP A 180 -3.51 -9.65 13.67
N THR A 181 -2.25 -9.29 13.45
CA THR A 181 -1.31 -9.09 14.55
C THR A 181 -1.78 -7.94 15.44
N LEU A 182 -1.92 -8.20 16.74
CA LEU A 182 -2.27 -7.19 17.73
C LEU A 182 -1.03 -6.79 18.50
N THR A 183 -0.79 -5.47 18.64
CA THR A 183 0.23 -4.91 19.53
C THR A 183 -0.43 -3.96 20.53
N VAL A 184 -0.18 -4.18 21.81
CA VAL A 184 -0.76 -3.41 22.92
C VAL A 184 0.35 -2.92 23.84
N ALA A 185 0.36 -1.62 24.13
CA ALA A 185 1.28 -1.06 25.11
C ALA A 185 0.77 -1.39 26.55
N LEU A 186 1.63 -1.96 27.36
CA LEU A 186 1.37 -2.28 28.76
C LEU A 186 2.16 -1.33 29.65
N SER A 187 1.48 -0.59 30.51
CA SER A 187 2.11 0.27 31.52
C SER A 187 2.50 -0.51 32.79
N ASN A 188 1.90 -1.68 33.00
CA ASN A 188 2.18 -2.58 34.13
C ASN A 188 2.28 -4.01 33.59
N LEU A 189 3.31 -4.74 33.97
CA LEU A 189 3.53 -6.12 33.57
C LEU A 189 3.02 -7.16 34.59
N ASP A 190 2.72 -6.74 35.77
CA ASP A 190 2.10 -7.59 36.83
C ASP A 190 0.57 -7.39 36.74
N THR A 191 -0.05 -7.97 35.73
CA THR A 191 -1.45 -7.73 35.41
C THR A 191 -2.08 -8.91 34.66
N ASN A 192 -3.42 -8.87 34.51
CA ASN A 192 -4.20 -9.77 33.68
C ASN A 192 -4.84 -8.98 32.55
N VAL A 193 -4.68 -9.47 31.32
CA VAL A 193 -5.19 -8.78 30.11
C VAL A 193 -6.16 -9.66 29.33
N THR A 194 -7.20 -9.04 28.77
CA THR A 194 -8.11 -9.69 27.81
C THR A 194 -7.87 -9.09 26.45
N LEU A 195 -7.49 -9.92 25.49
CA LEU A 195 -7.10 -9.51 24.15
C LEU A 195 -8.08 -10.10 23.13
N LYS A 196 -8.56 -9.26 22.23
CA LYS A 196 -9.41 -9.68 21.13
C LYS A 196 -8.67 -9.49 19.83
N LEU A 197 -8.50 -10.56 19.07
CA LEU A 197 -7.94 -10.52 17.74
C LEU A 197 -9.06 -10.41 16.71
N LYS A 198 -8.84 -9.56 15.74
CA LYS A 198 -9.67 -9.49 14.56
C LYS A 198 -9.23 -10.61 13.60
N LYS A 199 -10.20 -11.36 13.09
CA LYS A 199 -9.89 -12.36 12.08
C LYS A 199 -9.28 -11.65 10.87
N THR A 200 -8.12 -12.09 10.42
CA THR A 200 -7.56 -11.58 9.17
C THR A 200 -8.58 -11.87 8.09
N VAL A 201 -9.22 -10.82 7.59
CA VAL A 201 -9.85 -10.91 6.30
C VAL A 201 -8.66 -11.10 5.36
N LYS A 202 -8.34 -12.34 4.99
CA LYS A 202 -7.48 -12.55 3.82
C LYS A 202 -8.18 -11.74 2.74
N GLU A 203 -7.58 -10.64 2.35
CA GLU A 203 -8.00 -10.00 1.10
C GLU A 203 -8.06 -11.14 0.09
N PRO A 204 -9.19 -11.36 -0.57
CA PRO A 204 -9.30 -12.48 -1.48
C PRO A 204 -8.11 -12.34 -2.43
N GLU A 205 -7.19 -13.29 -2.39
CA GLU A 205 -6.26 -13.50 -3.48
C GLU A 205 -7.14 -13.45 -4.70
N TYR A 206 -6.90 -12.49 -5.58
CA TYR A 206 -7.74 -12.20 -6.75
C TYR A 206 -8.65 -13.38 -7.09
N ALA A 207 -9.97 -13.20 -7.05
CA ALA A 207 -10.98 -14.27 -7.20
C ALA A 207 -10.76 -15.17 -8.43
N TYR A 208 -9.88 -14.76 -9.33
CA TYR A 208 -9.55 -15.37 -10.61
C TYR A 208 -8.19 -16.08 -10.65
N GLY A 209 -7.53 -16.33 -9.51
CA GLY A 209 -6.25 -17.04 -9.50
C GLY A 209 -5.09 -16.30 -10.17
N TRP A 210 -4.01 -17.02 -10.42
CA TRP A 210 -2.76 -16.48 -10.91
C TRP A 210 -2.54 -16.84 -12.38
N GLY A 211 -2.23 -15.87 -13.20
CA GLY A 211 -1.93 -16.04 -14.62
C GLY A 211 -2.99 -15.44 -15.55
N LEU A 212 -2.63 -15.31 -16.83
CA LEU A 212 -3.51 -14.69 -17.81
C LEU A 212 -4.70 -15.58 -18.18
N LYS A 213 -4.48 -16.88 -18.34
CA LYS A 213 -5.52 -17.83 -18.74
C LYS A 213 -5.76 -18.89 -17.69
N ASN A 214 -6.44 -18.49 -16.62
CA ASN A 214 -6.89 -19.43 -15.61
C ASN A 214 -8.18 -20.18 -16.04
N ALA A 215 -8.48 -21.28 -15.38
CA ALA A 215 -9.77 -21.94 -15.52
C ALA A 215 -10.91 -20.98 -15.13
N PRO A 216 -12.08 -21.05 -15.77
CA PRO A 216 -13.24 -20.26 -15.38
C PRO A 216 -13.59 -20.43 -13.90
N VAL A 217 -13.97 -19.35 -13.26
CA VAL A 217 -14.46 -19.32 -11.86
C VAL A 217 -15.97 -19.07 -11.87
N PRO A 218 -16.81 -20.12 -11.83
CA PRO A 218 -18.25 -19.98 -11.95
C PRO A 218 -18.86 -19.25 -10.76
N THR A 219 -19.76 -18.28 -11.03
CA THR A 219 -20.49 -17.58 -10.00
C THR A 219 -21.67 -18.40 -9.45
N ARG A 220 -22.28 -17.91 -8.37
CA ARG A 220 -23.44 -18.52 -7.70
C ARG A 220 -24.70 -18.63 -8.57
N GLY A 221 -24.76 -17.94 -9.70
CA GLY A 221 -25.86 -18.01 -10.67
C GLY A 221 -25.76 -19.22 -11.60
N CYS A 222 -24.60 -19.90 -11.66
CA CYS A 222 -24.44 -21.08 -12.51
C CYS A 222 -25.38 -22.20 -12.08
N GLY A 223 -25.96 -22.88 -13.07
CA GLY A 223 -26.95 -23.95 -12.88
C GLY A 223 -28.37 -23.48 -12.53
N LYS A 224 -28.58 -22.17 -12.33
CA LYS A 224 -29.88 -21.60 -11.96
C LYS A 224 -30.59 -20.97 -13.16
N ASP A 225 -31.92 -21.03 -13.11
CA ASP A 225 -32.72 -20.30 -14.09
C ASP A 225 -32.74 -18.81 -13.73
N THR A 226 -32.52 -17.98 -14.74
CA THR A 226 -32.54 -16.51 -14.57
C THR A 226 -33.95 -16.03 -14.31
N LYS A 227 -34.12 -15.17 -13.28
CA LYS A 227 -35.41 -14.62 -12.85
C LYS A 227 -35.42 -13.10 -12.99
N LEU A 228 -35.10 -12.58 -14.18
CA LEU A 228 -35.13 -11.14 -14.41
C LEU A 228 -36.42 -10.71 -15.08
N ASP A 229 -36.96 -9.59 -14.59
CA ASP A 229 -38.10 -8.92 -15.21
C ASP A 229 -37.60 -8.05 -16.36
N TYR A 230 -37.54 -8.66 -17.54
CA TYR A 230 -37.08 -7.97 -18.75
C TYR A 230 -38.16 -7.04 -19.27
N LYS A 231 -37.74 -5.80 -19.56
CA LYS A 231 -38.46 -4.84 -20.39
C LYS A 231 -37.70 -4.69 -21.71
N TYR A 232 -38.37 -4.13 -22.71
CA TYR A 232 -37.79 -4.03 -24.04
C TYR A 232 -37.95 -2.63 -24.62
N ARG A 233 -36.91 -2.18 -25.33
CA ARG A 233 -36.94 -1.02 -26.23
C ARG A 233 -36.71 -1.54 -27.67
N GLY A 234 -37.77 -1.73 -28.42
CA GLY A 234 -37.72 -2.53 -29.63
C GLY A 234 -37.41 -3.99 -29.29
N ASP A 235 -36.34 -4.52 -29.87
CA ASP A 235 -35.81 -5.87 -29.63
C ASP A 235 -34.73 -5.91 -28.50
N LYS A 236 -34.41 -4.77 -27.91
CA LYS A 236 -33.30 -4.62 -26.97
C LYS A 236 -33.76 -4.71 -25.52
N PRO A 237 -33.29 -5.71 -24.76
CA PRO A 237 -33.73 -5.93 -23.38
C PRO A 237 -33.07 -4.93 -22.41
N TYR A 238 -33.78 -4.65 -21.32
CA TYR A 238 -33.30 -3.95 -20.15
C TYR A 238 -34.05 -4.38 -18.91
N ILE A 239 -33.51 -4.03 -17.74
CA ILE A 239 -34.16 -4.19 -16.44
C ILE A 239 -34.18 -2.86 -15.69
N GLU A 240 -35.13 -2.72 -14.77
CA GLU A 240 -35.11 -1.69 -13.75
C GLU A 240 -34.47 -2.28 -12.48
N PHE A 241 -33.20 -1.97 -12.29
CA PHE A 241 -32.43 -2.46 -11.17
C PHE A 241 -32.64 -1.56 -9.95
N LYS A 242 -33.13 -2.15 -8.86
CA LYS A 242 -33.27 -1.49 -7.55
C LYS A 242 -32.01 -1.77 -6.73
N TRP A 243 -31.40 -0.71 -6.24
CA TRP A 243 -30.23 -0.75 -5.38
C TRP A 243 -30.46 0.08 -4.12
N SER A 244 -29.52 0.09 -3.17
CA SER A 244 -29.69 0.71 -1.84
C SER A 244 -30.00 2.21 -1.87
N LYS A 245 -29.60 2.93 -2.95
CA LYS A 245 -29.81 4.38 -3.08
C LYS A 245 -30.81 4.77 -4.19
N GLY A 246 -31.58 3.82 -4.73
CA GLY A 246 -32.60 4.14 -5.72
C GLY A 246 -32.85 3.06 -6.76
N SER A 247 -33.12 3.47 -8.01
CA SER A 247 -33.32 2.60 -9.15
C SER A 247 -32.55 3.10 -10.35
N ARG A 248 -32.05 2.20 -11.18
CA ARG A 248 -31.37 2.49 -12.45
C ARG A 248 -31.90 1.56 -13.53
N THR A 249 -32.10 2.09 -14.73
CA THR A 249 -32.25 1.28 -15.94
C THR A 249 -30.90 0.63 -16.25
N VAL A 250 -30.88 -0.67 -16.51
CA VAL A 250 -29.67 -1.42 -16.89
C VAL A 250 -29.96 -2.13 -18.19
N ARG A 251 -29.20 -1.79 -19.24
CA ARG A 251 -29.24 -2.46 -20.54
C ARG A 251 -28.44 -3.74 -20.46
N LEU A 252 -28.99 -4.79 -21.08
CA LEU A 252 -28.42 -6.14 -21.02
C LEU A 252 -28.46 -6.77 -22.41
N ASP A 253 -27.33 -7.33 -22.83
CA ASP A 253 -27.28 -8.20 -24.02
C ASP A 253 -26.71 -9.55 -23.61
N ILE A 254 -27.57 -10.56 -23.65
CA ILE A 254 -27.27 -11.93 -23.26
C ILE A 254 -27.17 -12.76 -24.55
N PRO A 255 -26.23 -13.69 -24.65
CA PRO A 255 -26.15 -14.60 -25.79
C PRO A 255 -27.47 -15.30 -26.08
N LYS A 256 -27.88 -15.35 -27.35
CA LYS A 256 -29.14 -16.02 -27.76
C LYS A 256 -29.17 -17.49 -27.37
N ASN A 257 -27.99 -18.13 -27.33
CA ASN A 257 -27.80 -19.53 -26.93
C ASN A 257 -27.24 -19.63 -25.48
N TYR A 258 -27.65 -18.71 -24.61
CA TYR A 258 -27.19 -18.71 -23.21
C TYR A 258 -27.45 -20.06 -22.54
N ASP A 259 -26.40 -20.62 -21.98
CA ASP A 259 -26.43 -21.86 -21.18
C ASP A 259 -26.07 -21.51 -19.72
N LYS A 260 -27.00 -21.75 -18.81
CA LYS A 260 -26.80 -21.49 -17.39
C LYS A 260 -25.68 -22.30 -16.74
N ASN A 261 -25.13 -23.31 -17.41
CA ASN A 261 -24.04 -24.14 -16.94
C ASN A 261 -22.68 -23.73 -17.50
N LYS A 262 -22.64 -22.79 -18.49
CA LYS A 262 -21.43 -22.28 -19.11
C LYS A 262 -21.10 -20.91 -18.51
N PRO A 263 -19.94 -20.72 -17.87
CA PRO A 263 -19.53 -19.41 -17.38
C PRO A 263 -19.20 -18.45 -18.52
N TYR A 264 -19.79 -17.26 -18.48
CA TYR A 264 -19.65 -16.20 -19.50
C TYR A 264 -18.79 -15.05 -18.98
N LYS A 265 -18.02 -14.40 -19.84
CA LYS A 265 -17.44 -13.09 -19.56
C LYS A 265 -18.54 -12.09 -19.24
N LEU A 266 -18.25 -11.11 -18.37
CA LEU A 266 -19.14 -9.99 -18.10
C LEU A 266 -18.43 -8.69 -18.50
N ILE A 267 -19.03 -7.92 -19.39
CA ILE A 267 -18.44 -6.68 -19.91
C ILE A 267 -19.38 -5.50 -19.64
N PHE A 268 -18.94 -4.57 -18.83
CA PHE A 268 -19.64 -3.32 -18.56
C PHE A 268 -19.22 -2.24 -19.56
N GLY A 269 -20.20 -1.57 -20.17
CA GLY A 269 -20.02 -0.37 -20.97
C GLY A 269 -20.57 0.86 -20.23
N MET A 270 -19.69 1.79 -19.87
CA MET A 270 -20.02 2.99 -19.10
C MET A 270 -20.22 4.18 -20.02
N GLN A 271 -21.39 4.83 -19.99
CA GLN A 271 -21.75 5.97 -20.83
C GLN A 271 -20.86 7.21 -20.56
N CYS A 272 -20.63 8.02 -21.60
CA CYS A 272 -20.02 9.33 -21.46
C CYS A 272 -21.00 10.41 -21.00
N MET A 273 -20.50 11.59 -20.72
CA MET A 273 -21.32 12.80 -20.52
C MET A 273 -22.14 13.08 -21.78
N GLY A 274 -23.40 13.41 -21.61
CA GLY A 274 -24.34 13.61 -22.72
C GLY A 274 -24.86 12.31 -23.37
N GLY A 275 -24.28 11.15 -23.00
CA GLY A 275 -24.73 9.84 -23.45
C GLY A 275 -25.81 9.22 -22.54
N TRP A 276 -26.15 7.98 -22.80
CA TRP A 276 -27.11 7.17 -22.04
C TRP A 276 -26.85 5.67 -22.29
N ALA A 277 -27.26 4.81 -21.36
CA ALA A 277 -27.02 3.37 -21.45
C ALA A 277 -27.56 2.72 -22.72
N GLY A 278 -28.70 3.20 -23.22
CA GLY A 278 -29.27 2.72 -24.48
C GLY A 278 -28.42 3.07 -25.71
N GLY A 279 -27.70 4.21 -25.71
CA GLY A 279 -26.72 4.56 -26.73
C GLY A 279 -25.56 3.59 -26.73
N VAL A 280 -25.01 3.28 -25.56
CA VAL A 280 -23.94 2.27 -25.41
C VAL A 280 -24.39 0.90 -25.93
N GLN A 281 -25.64 0.49 -25.65
CA GLN A 281 -26.22 -0.74 -26.20
C GLN A 281 -26.37 -0.66 -27.73
N ASP A 282 -26.82 0.49 -28.26
CA ASP A 282 -27.03 0.71 -29.69
C ASP A 282 -25.74 0.65 -30.49
N GLU A 283 -24.64 1.17 -29.93
CA GLU A 283 -23.27 1.11 -30.47
C GLU A 283 -22.59 -0.25 -30.28
N GLY A 284 -23.29 -1.22 -29.70
CA GLY A 284 -22.73 -2.56 -29.42
C GLY A 284 -21.64 -2.54 -28.37
N TYR A 285 -21.82 -1.73 -27.31
CA TYR A 285 -20.85 -1.61 -26.20
C TYR A 285 -19.46 -1.21 -26.70
N TYR A 286 -19.41 -0.04 -27.36
CA TYR A 286 -18.21 0.45 -28.02
C TYR A 286 -17.68 -0.53 -29.09
N GLY A 287 -18.59 -1.15 -29.84
CA GLY A 287 -18.27 -2.07 -30.93
C GLY A 287 -17.74 -3.45 -30.50
N LEU A 288 -17.79 -3.79 -29.22
CA LEU A 288 -17.28 -5.09 -28.72
C LEU A 288 -18.24 -6.25 -28.97
N LYS A 289 -19.55 -6.02 -28.80
CA LYS A 289 -20.55 -7.07 -28.97
C LYS A 289 -20.53 -7.74 -30.35
N PRO A 290 -20.39 -7.01 -31.48
CA PRO A 290 -20.28 -7.63 -32.82
C PRO A 290 -19.05 -8.53 -32.99
N LEU A 291 -18.00 -8.34 -32.17
CA LEU A 291 -16.78 -9.15 -32.20
C LEU A 291 -16.90 -10.46 -31.42
N ASP A 292 -17.91 -10.60 -30.55
CA ASP A 292 -18.20 -11.83 -29.82
C ASP A 292 -19.00 -12.83 -30.69
N THR A 293 -18.40 -13.27 -31.77
CA THR A 293 -19.04 -14.20 -32.72
C THR A 293 -19.33 -15.58 -32.11
N GLU A 294 -18.63 -15.94 -31.06
CA GLU A 294 -18.78 -17.22 -30.36
C GLU A 294 -19.79 -17.16 -29.20
N ASN A 295 -20.40 -16.01 -28.97
CA ASN A 295 -21.34 -15.78 -27.87
C ASN A 295 -20.77 -16.20 -26.52
N THR A 296 -19.67 -15.58 -26.13
CA THR A 296 -18.91 -15.89 -24.91
C THR A 296 -19.08 -14.85 -23.81
N ALA A 297 -19.78 -13.75 -24.08
CA ALA A 297 -19.91 -12.62 -23.16
C ALA A 297 -21.37 -12.18 -22.94
N ILE A 298 -21.63 -11.73 -21.71
CA ILE A 298 -22.82 -10.94 -21.35
C ILE A 298 -22.38 -9.48 -21.30
N PHE A 299 -23.10 -8.61 -21.98
CA PHE A 299 -22.84 -7.17 -22.04
C PHE A 299 -23.84 -6.40 -21.20
N VAL A 300 -23.38 -5.42 -20.45
CA VAL A 300 -24.18 -4.64 -19.50
C VAL A 300 -23.85 -3.16 -19.62
N ALA A 301 -24.86 -2.31 -19.69
CA ALA A 301 -24.70 -0.86 -19.59
C ALA A 301 -25.71 -0.32 -18.56
N PRO A 302 -25.25 0.03 -17.35
CA PRO A 302 -26.10 0.74 -16.40
C PRO A 302 -26.28 2.20 -16.81
N GLU A 303 -27.47 2.76 -16.59
CA GLU A 303 -27.72 4.19 -16.76
C GLU A 303 -26.99 4.98 -15.66
N GLY A 304 -26.34 6.06 -16.06
CA GLY A 304 -25.69 6.96 -15.13
C GLY A 304 -26.65 7.87 -14.35
N ASN A 305 -26.14 8.70 -13.47
CA ASN A 305 -26.93 9.65 -12.71
C ASN A 305 -27.18 10.93 -13.50
N GLY A 306 -27.95 10.81 -14.60
CA GLY A 306 -28.24 11.92 -15.53
C GLY A 306 -27.12 12.12 -16.56
N ASN A 307 -27.28 13.19 -17.38
CA ASN A 307 -26.44 13.35 -18.58
C ASN A 307 -25.17 14.19 -18.36
N GLN A 308 -25.17 15.12 -17.36
CA GLN A 308 -24.08 16.06 -17.19
C GLN A 308 -22.92 15.50 -16.37
N ALA A 309 -23.20 14.73 -15.33
CA ALA A 309 -22.24 14.06 -14.48
C ALA A 309 -22.73 12.63 -14.18
N PRO A 310 -22.67 11.73 -15.20
CA PRO A 310 -23.31 10.41 -15.08
C PRO A 310 -22.74 9.52 -13.99
N TRP A 311 -21.50 9.76 -13.55
CA TRP A 311 -20.83 8.92 -12.58
C TRP A 311 -20.25 9.73 -11.43
N GLY A 312 -20.48 9.28 -10.20
CA GLY A 312 -19.99 9.89 -8.97
C GLY A 312 -19.70 8.86 -7.89
N GLN A 313 -19.55 9.32 -6.65
CA GLN A 313 -19.17 8.48 -5.51
C GLN A 313 -20.13 7.33 -5.28
N ASP A 314 -21.44 7.58 -5.35
CA ASP A 314 -22.47 6.59 -5.08
C ASP A 314 -22.50 5.46 -6.11
N ASP A 315 -22.06 5.73 -7.34
CA ASP A 315 -22.11 4.76 -8.43
C ASP A 315 -21.11 3.59 -8.27
N TYR A 316 -20.14 3.70 -7.38
CA TYR A 316 -19.30 2.56 -6.96
C TYR A 316 -20.12 1.53 -6.17
N THR A 317 -21.00 1.99 -5.29
CA THR A 317 -21.97 1.11 -4.60
C THR A 317 -22.98 0.51 -5.58
N LEU A 318 -23.44 1.30 -6.56
CA LEU A 318 -24.29 0.79 -7.64
C LEU A 318 -23.58 -0.34 -8.41
N PHE A 319 -22.31 -0.16 -8.74
CA PHE A 319 -21.51 -1.19 -9.43
C PHE A 319 -21.42 -2.47 -8.63
N ASP A 320 -21.09 -2.38 -7.32
CA ASP A 320 -20.96 -3.53 -6.44
C ASP A 320 -22.28 -4.32 -6.33
N GLU A 321 -23.39 -3.61 -6.08
CA GLU A 321 -24.70 -4.23 -5.92
C GLU A 321 -25.22 -4.84 -7.24
N LEU A 322 -24.97 -4.15 -8.37
CA LEU A 322 -25.32 -4.65 -9.69
C LEU A 322 -24.49 -5.88 -10.07
N LEU A 323 -23.18 -5.86 -9.83
CA LEU A 323 -22.32 -7.02 -10.07
C LEU A 323 -22.80 -8.23 -9.27
N ALA A 324 -23.02 -8.05 -7.96
CA ALA A 324 -23.53 -9.12 -7.10
C ALA A 324 -24.89 -9.65 -7.54
N TYR A 325 -25.76 -8.79 -8.04
CA TYR A 325 -27.07 -9.15 -8.59
C TYR A 325 -26.93 -9.99 -9.86
N LEU A 326 -26.09 -9.56 -10.80
CA LEU A 326 -25.84 -10.28 -12.05
C LEU A 326 -25.20 -11.65 -11.80
N GLU A 327 -24.21 -11.72 -10.92
CA GLU A 327 -23.56 -12.98 -10.51
C GLU A 327 -24.52 -13.96 -9.82
N GLY A 328 -25.58 -13.46 -9.23
CA GLY A 328 -26.63 -14.28 -8.62
C GLY A 328 -27.65 -14.83 -9.61
N ASN A 329 -27.80 -14.19 -10.78
CA ASN A 329 -28.81 -14.49 -11.79
C ASN A 329 -28.23 -15.15 -13.06
N PHE A 330 -26.94 -14.98 -13.33
CA PHE A 330 -26.29 -15.53 -14.51
C PHE A 330 -25.09 -16.39 -14.13
N CYS A 331 -24.77 -17.36 -14.97
CA CYS A 331 -23.53 -18.08 -14.91
C CYS A 331 -22.43 -17.21 -15.51
N ILE A 332 -21.75 -16.45 -14.64
CA ILE A 332 -20.65 -15.57 -15.00
C ILE A 332 -19.34 -16.22 -14.58
N ASP A 333 -18.30 -16.01 -15.37
CA ASP A 333 -16.94 -16.28 -14.97
C ASP A 333 -16.41 -15.05 -14.18
N SER A 334 -16.37 -15.15 -12.85
CA SER A 334 -15.89 -14.05 -12.00
C SER A 334 -14.43 -13.69 -12.25
N SER A 335 -13.67 -14.54 -12.92
CA SER A 335 -12.30 -14.23 -13.36
C SER A 335 -12.23 -13.42 -14.67
N ARG A 336 -13.35 -13.14 -15.30
CA ARG A 336 -13.44 -12.42 -16.59
C ARG A 336 -14.53 -11.35 -16.57
N VAL A 337 -14.47 -10.48 -15.55
CA VAL A 337 -15.32 -9.29 -15.43
C VAL A 337 -14.51 -8.08 -15.90
N PHE A 338 -15.04 -7.33 -16.85
CA PHE A 338 -14.38 -6.21 -17.52
C PHE A 338 -15.22 -4.95 -17.46
N SER A 339 -14.57 -3.78 -17.48
CA SER A 339 -15.24 -2.49 -17.65
C SER A 339 -14.59 -1.67 -18.75
N THR A 340 -15.41 -1.01 -19.56
CA THR A 340 -14.96 -0.09 -20.61
C THR A 340 -15.84 1.14 -20.65
N GLY A 341 -15.33 2.21 -21.23
CA GLY A 341 -16.08 3.44 -21.39
C GLY A 341 -15.31 4.50 -22.16
N PHE A 342 -16.02 5.54 -22.55
CA PHE A 342 -15.48 6.71 -23.23
C PHE A 342 -15.67 7.95 -22.35
N SER A 343 -14.69 8.89 -22.37
CA SER A 343 -14.78 10.18 -21.71
C SER A 343 -15.15 10.02 -20.20
N TYR A 344 -16.27 10.57 -19.76
CA TYR A 344 -16.75 10.44 -18.39
C TYR A 344 -16.93 8.97 -17.95
N GLY A 345 -17.42 8.10 -18.85
CA GLY A 345 -17.52 6.66 -18.59
C GLY A 345 -16.16 5.97 -18.51
N SER A 346 -15.16 6.46 -19.25
CA SER A 346 -13.78 5.95 -19.15
C SER A 346 -13.15 6.37 -17.83
N MET A 347 -13.39 7.59 -17.36
CA MET A 347 -12.91 8.04 -16.05
C MET A 347 -13.51 7.22 -14.90
N PHE A 348 -14.79 6.82 -15.02
CA PHE A 348 -15.42 5.93 -14.04
C PHE A 348 -14.82 4.52 -14.09
N SER A 349 -14.65 3.93 -15.28
CA SER A 349 -13.96 2.64 -15.45
C SER A 349 -12.51 2.70 -14.94
N ASN A 350 -11.80 3.82 -15.14
CA ASN A 350 -10.49 4.06 -14.58
C ASN A 350 -10.54 4.13 -13.05
N GLY A 351 -11.55 4.78 -12.47
CA GLY A 351 -11.76 4.82 -11.03
C GLY A 351 -12.03 3.43 -10.44
N LEU A 352 -12.82 2.59 -11.11
CA LEU A 352 -13.01 1.18 -10.74
C LEU A 352 -11.68 0.40 -10.73
N SER A 353 -10.75 0.71 -11.64
CA SER A 353 -9.42 0.09 -11.65
C SER A 353 -8.55 0.46 -10.45
N TRP A 354 -8.96 1.43 -9.62
CA TRP A 354 -8.24 1.85 -8.43
C TRP A 354 -8.63 1.11 -7.15
N ASN A 355 -9.87 0.58 -7.10
CA ASN A 355 -10.40 -0.02 -5.87
C ASN A 355 -11.24 -1.28 -6.05
N HIS A 356 -11.46 -1.74 -7.29
CA HIS A 356 -12.23 -2.95 -7.61
C HIS A 356 -11.38 -4.02 -8.31
N GLN A 357 -10.05 -4.00 -8.13
CA GLN A 357 -9.13 -4.95 -8.73
C GLN A 357 -9.36 -6.39 -8.26
N ASP A 358 -10.01 -6.57 -7.12
CA ASP A 358 -10.41 -7.85 -6.56
C ASP A 358 -11.57 -8.52 -7.33
N VAL A 359 -12.38 -7.74 -8.02
CA VAL A 359 -13.54 -8.24 -8.81
C VAL A 359 -13.42 -7.97 -10.30
N LEU A 360 -12.68 -6.94 -10.71
CA LEU A 360 -12.41 -6.63 -12.12
C LEU A 360 -11.11 -7.24 -12.60
N ARG A 361 -11.16 -7.96 -13.71
CA ARG A 361 -9.98 -8.53 -14.35
C ARG A 361 -9.17 -7.51 -15.13
N ALA A 362 -9.86 -6.67 -15.89
CA ALA A 362 -9.25 -5.59 -16.65
C ALA A 362 -10.24 -4.47 -16.96
N VAL A 363 -9.70 -3.31 -17.30
CA VAL A 363 -10.45 -2.20 -17.86
C VAL A 363 -9.86 -1.74 -19.19
N ALA A 364 -10.72 -1.22 -20.08
CA ALA A 364 -10.31 -0.51 -21.29
C ALA A 364 -10.94 0.89 -21.29
N VAL A 365 -10.12 1.92 -21.32
CA VAL A 365 -10.55 3.31 -21.13
C VAL A 365 -10.17 4.15 -22.34
N TYR A 366 -11.17 4.86 -22.91
CA TYR A 366 -11.00 5.66 -24.11
C TYR A 366 -11.12 7.13 -23.76
N GLU A 367 -10.09 7.92 -24.08
CA GLU A 367 -9.99 9.33 -23.74
C GLU A 367 -10.27 9.58 -22.25
N THR A 368 -9.44 8.98 -21.41
CA THR A 368 -9.60 9.03 -19.94
C THR A 368 -8.78 10.14 -19.30
N ALA A 369 -9.14 10.47 -18.06
CA ALA A 369 -8.38 11.34 -17.17
C ALA A 369 -8.29 10.74 -15.77
N GLU A 370 -7.24 11.12 -15.04
CA GLU A 370 -7.02 10.78 -13.63
C GLU A 370 -7.69 11.78 -12.67
N ARG A 371 -8.51 12.65 -13.18
CA ARG A 371 -9.21 13.75 -12.47
C ARG A 371 -10.55 14.06 -13.17
N ASN A 372 -11.21 15.14 -12.79
CA ASN A 372 -12.49 15.65 -13.34
C ASN A 372 -13.71 14.80 -12.98
N ILE A 373 -13.55 13.79 -12.14
CA ILE A 373 -14.61 12.97 -11.57
C ILE A 373 -14.23 12.64 -10.12
N TRP A 374 -15.20 12.28 -9.28
CA TRP A 374 -14.86 11.70 -7.98
C TRP A 374 -14.15 10.36 -8.19
N LEU A 375 -12.99 10.18 -7.55
CA LEU A 375 -12.17 8.98 -7.66
C LEU A 375 -11.94 8.39 -6.26
N PRO A 376 -11.98 7.06 -6.12
CA PRO A 376 -11.79 6.38 -4.84
C PRO A 376 -10.32 6.38 -4.41
N GLN A 377 -10.09 5.99 -3.15
CA GLN A 377 -8.75 5.66 -2.72
C GLN A 377 -8.23 4.41 -3.45
N ARG A 378 -6.97 4.45 -3.82
CA ARG A 378 -6.30 3.35 -4.54
C ARG A 378 -5.97 2.20 -3.60
N LYS A 379 -6.41 0.99 -3.94
CA LYS A 379 -5.86 -0.23 -3.35
C LYS A 379 -4.47 -0.50 -3.95
N LYS A 380 -3.57 -1.10 -3.18
CA LYS A 380 -2.25 -1.52 -3.66
C LYS A 380 -2.34 -2.88 -4.37
N MET A 381 -3.08 -2.93 -5.45
CA MET A 381 -3.34 -4.13 -6.23
C MET A 381 -3.17 -3.81 -7.71
N GLY A 382 -2.64 -4.77 -8.49
CA GLY A 382 -2.53 -4.66 -9.94
C GLY A 382 -3.84 -5.02 -10.64
N ILE A 383 -3.98 -4.58 -11.90
CA ILE A 383 -5.13 -4.88 -12.76
C ILE A 383 -4.72 -4.80 -14.24
N GLY A 384 -5.30 -5.62 -15.11
CA GLY A 384 -5.16 -5.41 -16.55
C GLY A 384 -5.73 -4.04 -16.96
N TRP A 385 -4.98 -3.26 -17.74
CA TRP A 385 -5.42 -1.92 -18.12
C TRP A 385 -5.02 -1.58 -19.55
N MET A 386 -5.98 -1.11 -20.33
CA MET A 386 -5.75 -0.61 -21.67
C MET A 386 -6.25 0.83 -21.78
N GLY A 387 -5.40 1.74 -22.26
CA GLY A 387 -5.78 3.11 -22.56
C GLY A 387 -5.70 3.41 -24.04
N VAL A 388 -6.68 4.13 -24.54
CA VAL A 388 -6.71 4.72 -25.90
C VAL A 388 -6.73 6.23 -25.74
N LEU A 389 -5.86 6.91 -26.48
CA LEU A 389 -5.71 8.37 -26.41
C LEU A 389 -5.51 8.98 -27.79
N GLY A 390 -6.34 9.96 -28.13
CA GLY A 390 -6.12 10.92 -29.20
C GLY A 390 -5.17 12.04 -28.77
N LEU A 391 -4.04 12.19 -29.47
CA LEU A 391 -3.03 13.21 -29.10
C LEU A 391 -3.49 14.66 -29.33
N GLN A 392 -4.65 14.86 -29.97
CA GLN A 392 -5.32 16.16 -30.15
C GLN A 392 -6.54 16.32 -29.23
N ASP A 393 -6.72 15.42 -28.25
CA ASP A 393 -7.80 15.57 -27.27
C ASP A 393 -7.56 16.81 -26.38
N ASN A 394 -8.54 17.71 -26.38
CA ASN A 394 -8.52 18.95 -25.61
C ASN A 394 -9.45 18.93 -24.37
N LEU A 395 -10.17 17.83 -24.14
CA LEU A 395 -11.04 17.60 -22.98
C LEU A 395 -10.36 16.68 -21.96
N CYS A 396 -10.04 15.47 -22.37
CA CYS A 396 -9.17 14.56 -21.61
C CYS A 396 -7.77 14.62 -22.21
N THR A 397 -7.04 15.66 -21.87
CA THR A 397 -5.78 15.99 -22.54
C THR A 397 -4.75 14.86 -22.46
N PRO A 398 -3.79 14.79 -23.41
CA PRO A 398 -2.72 13.79 -23.36
C PRO A 398 -1.95 13.74 -22.04
N VAL A 399 -1.85 14.86 -21.34
CA VAL A 399 -1.24 14.92 -19.99
C VAL A 399 -2.06 14.12 -18.98
N MET A 400 -3.39 14.27 -19.01
CA MET A 400 -4.31 13.55 -18.12
C MET A 400 -4.32 12.06 -18.42
N GLY A 401 -4.40 11.68 -19.71
CA GLY A 401 -4.39 10.26 -20.10
C GLY A 401 -3.09 9.55 -19.69
N ARG A 402 -1.94 10.20 -19.91
CA ARG A 402 -0.64 9.66 -19.45
C ARG A 402 -0.57 9.56 -17.93
N ALA A 403 -1.10 10.52 -17.19
CA ALA A 403 -1.13 10.47 -15.73
C ALA A 403 -2.00 9.31 -15.23
N ALA A 404 -3.16 9.04 -15.86
CA ALA A 404 -3.99 7.87 -15.54
C ALA A 404 -3.22 6.55 -15.77
N ARG A 405 -2.53 6.42 -16.91
CA ARG A 405 -1.65 5.28 -17.23
C ARG A 405 -0.55 5.11 -16.18
N ASP A 406 0.15 6.18 -15.84
CA ASP A 406 1.31 6.12 -14.95
C ASP A 406 0.95 5.67 -13.53
N ILE A 407 -0.27 5.99 -13.06
CA ILE A 407 -0.82 5.45 -11.81
C ILE A 407 -0.93 3.93 -11.87
N ILE A 408 -1.42 3.38 -12.98
CA ILE A 408 -1.55 1.93 -13.15
C ILE A 408 -0.19 1.26 -13.30
N LEU A 409 0.76 1.86 -14.00
CA LEU A 409 2.13 1.35 -14.11
C LEU A 409 2.81 1.25 -12.74
N GLU A 410 2.52 2.20 -11.84
CA GLU A 410 2.98 2.15 -10.45
C GLU A 410 2.39 0.97 -9.69
N LEU A 411 1.09 0.70 -9.85
CA LEU A 411 0.40 -0.40 -9.18
C LEU A 411 0.78 -1.78 -9.75
N ASN A 412 1.03 -1.86 -11.05
CA ASN A 412 1.25 -3.12 -11.78
C ASN A 412 2.73 -3.55 -11.81
N SER A 413 3.61 -2.88 -11.10
CA SER A 413 5.04 -3.23 -11.10
C SER A 413 5.67 -3.03 -9.72
N GLU A 414 6.59 -3.92 -9.37
CA GLU A 414 7.35 -3.83 -8.13
C GLU A 414 8.11 -2.50 -8.04
N GLY A 415 7.88 -1.75 -6.96
CA GLY A 415 8.49 -0.44 -6.76
C GLY A 415 8.14 0.61 -7.82
N GLY A 416 7.11 0.37 -8.63
CA GLY A 416 6.67 1.31 -9.67
C GLY A 416 7.62 1.42 -10.86
N LYS A 417 8.49 0.43 -11.07
CA LYS A 417 9.56 0.45 -12.11
C LYS A 417 9.03 0.63 -13.53
N ALA A 418 7.79 0.18 -13.82
CA ALA A 418 7.21 0.30 -15.15
C ALA A 418 6.96 1.75 -15.58
N LYS A 419 6.88 2.70 -14.65
CA LYS A 419 6.81 4.14 -15.00
C LYS A 419 8.05 4.67 -15.72
N ASN A 420 9.18 3.98 -15.60
CA ASN A 420 10.43 4.35 -16.27
C ASN A 420 10.53 3.78 -17.69
N GLU A 421 9.64 2.87 -18.05
CA GLU A 421 9.56 2.31 -19.40
C GLU A 421 8.88 3.31 -20.36
N ARG A 422 9.58 3.67 -21.42
CA ARG A 422 9.05 4.63 -22.40
C ARG A 422 8.19 3.91 -23.43
N ALA A 423 6.89 4.17 -23.40
CA ALA A 423 6.00 3.73 -24.47
C ALA A 423 6.35 4.39 -25.79
N GLN A 424 6.30 3.62 -26.85
CA GLN A 424 6.21 4.19 -28.19
C GLN A 424 4.80 4.76 -28.36
N GLU A 425 4.71 6.02 -28.75
CA GLU A 425 3.46 6.72 -29.06
C GLU A 425 3.42 7.09 -30.56
N TYR A 426 2.24 7.46 -31.01
CA TYR A 426 2.03 7.92 -32.39
C TYR A 426 2.97 9.09 -32.73
N GLY A 427 3.72 8.96 -33.82
CA GLY A 427 4.78 9.92 -34.20
C GLY A 427 4.41 10.92 -35.29
N GLY A 428 3.12 11.04 -35.65
CA GLY A 428 2.63 12.04 -36.61
C GLY A 428 2.29 11.50 -38.00
N ASN A 429 2.71 10.29 -38.37
CA ASN A 429 2.43 9.67 -39.64
C ASN A 429 2.04 8.19 -39.49
N GLY A 430 1.12 7.70 -40.34
CA GLY A 430 0.72 6.29 -40.40
C GLY A 430 -0.45 5.92 -39.48
N PRO A 431 -0.63 4.63 -39.17
CA PRO A 431 -1.70 4.14 -38.35
C PRO A 431 -1.45 4.46 -36.86
N HIS A 432 -2.44 4.16 -36.00
CA HIS A 432 -2.30 4.20 -34.56
C HIS A 432 -1.11 3.36 -34.09
N VAL A 433 -0.62 3.68 -32.90
CA VAL A 433 0.46 2.92 -32.24
C VAL A 433 -0.05 2.39 -30.90
N CYS A 434 0.03 1.10 -30.72
CA CYS A 434 -0.19 0.44 -29.42
C CYS A 434 1.11 -0.10 -28.87
N TYR A 435 1.36 0.16 -27.60
CA TYR A 435 2.53 -0.31 -26.86
C TYR A 435 2.11 -1.18 -25.70
N ASP A 436 2.60 -2.41 -25.64
CA ASP A 436 2.43 -3.31 -24.49
C ASP A 436 3.65 -3.16 -23.57
N TYR A 437 3.42 -2.75 -22.32
CA TYR A 437 4.49 -2.61 -21.33
C TYR A 437 5.07 -3.97 -20.93
N THR A 438 6.39 -4.05 -20.85
CA THR A 438 7.13 -5.29 -20.60
C THR A 438 7.61 -5.42 -19.16
N THR A 439 7.66 -4.33 -18.41
CA THR A 439 8.16 -4.30 -17.02
C THR A 439 7.05 -4.37 -15.96
N VAL A 440 5.80 -4.51 -16.40
CA VAL A 440 4.66 -4.82 -15.52
C VAL A 440 4.63 -6.31 -15.18
N GLU A 441 3.92 -6.67 -14.12
CA GLU A 441 3.66 -8.09 -13.82
C GLU A 441 2.83 -8.72 -14.96
N GLU A 442 3.20 -9.92 -15.39
CA GLU A 442 2.57 -10.63 -16.53
C GLU A 442 1.05 -10.75 -16.38
N ARG A 443 0.57 -11.00 -15.17
CA ARG A 443 -0.87 -11.11 -14.85
C ARG A 443 -1.64 -9.79 -14.92
N PHE A 444 -0.94 -8.64 -14.96
CA PHE A 444 -1.52 -7.30 -15.03
C PHE A 444 -0.98 -6.52 -16.23
N PRO A 445 -1.26 -6.99 -17.45
CA PRO A 445 -0.75 -6.34 -18.65
C PRO A 445 -1.29 -4.91 -18.77
N VAL A 446 -0.43 -4.02 -19.27
CA VAL A 446 -0.81 -2.64 -19.63
C VAL A 446 -0.56 -2.42 -21.09
N ARG A 447 -1.61 -1.99 -21.80
CA ARG A 447 -1.56 -1.58 -23.22
C ARG A 447 -1.89 -0.10 -23.34
N TRP A 448 -1.06 0.63 -24.04
CA TRP A 448 -1.23 2.05 -24.31
C TRP A 448 -1.29 2.30 -25.81
N CYS A 449 -2.42 2.80 -26.31
CA CYS A 449 -2.64 3.06 -27.71
C CYS A 449 -2.84 4.55 -27.96
N THR A 450 -2.16 5.10 -28.96
CA THR A 450 -2.22 6.52 -29.30
C THR A 450 -2.42 6.73 -30.80
N GLN A 451 -3.10 7.82 -31.15
CA GLN A 451 -3.36 8.24 -32.51
C GLN A 451 -3.46 9.77 -32.61
N ASN A 452 -3.39 10.31 -33.81
CA ASN A 452 -3.62 11.74 -34.10
C ASN A 452 -5.14 12.04 -34.19
N GLY A 453 -5.86 11.83 -33.08
CA GLY A 453 -7.30 12.07 -32.97
C GLY A 453 -7.63 13.05 -31.87
N GLY A 454 -8.85 13.58 -31.89
CA GLY A 454 -9.43 14.38 -30.81
C GLY A 454 -10.23 13.50 -29.84
N HIS A 455 -11.20 14.10 -29.16
CA HIS A 455 -12.03 13.46 -28.14
C HIS A 455 -13.13 12.58 -28.75
N ILE A 456 -12.76 11.38 -29.21
CA ILE A 456 -13.66 10.36 -29.78
C ILE A 456 -13.23 8.97 -29.34
N TRP A 457 -14.15 8.00 -29.26
CA TRP A 457 -13.81 6.61 -28.91
C TRP A 457 -13.52 5.74 -30.15
N ASP A 458 -14.11 6.05 -31.30
CA ASP A 458 -14.09 5.21 -32.50
C ASP A 458 -12.98 5.61 -33.50
N HIS A 459 -11.79 5.86 -32.99
CA HIS A 459 -10.63 6.23 -33.78
C HIS A 459 -10.42 5.31 -34.99
N LYS A 460 -10.06 5.91 -36.13
CA LYS A 460 -9.82 5.22 -37.41
C LYS A 460 -8.44 5.55 -37.92
N ASP A 461 -7.79 4.57 -38.52
CA ASP A 461 -6.52 4.81 -39.18
C ASP A 461 -6.72 5.56 -40.51
N PRO A 462 -5.71 6.28 -41.00
CA PRO A 462 -5.77 6.95 -42.27
C PRO A 462 -6.18 5.97 -43.41
N GLY A 463 -7.21 6.35 -44.15
CA GLY A 463 -7.75 5.51 -45.26
C GLY A 463 -8.66 4.37 -44.79
N SER A 464 -8.93 4.20 -43.50
CA SER A 464 -9.87 3.22 -43.00
C SER A 464 -11.23 3.85 -42.66
N ASN A 465 -12.31 3.17 -43.01
CA ASN A 465 -13.66 3.50 -42.54
C ASN A 465 -14.05 2.78 -41.25
N GLN A 466 -13.21 1.83 -40.78
CA GLN A 466 -13.46 1.05 -39.57
C GLN A 466 -12.59 1.54 -38.42
N SER A 467 -13.18 1.58 -37.22
CA SER A 467 -12.43 1.83 -36.02
C SER A 467 -11.56 0.63 -35.65
N TRP A 468 -10.32 0.91 -35.28
CA TRP A 468 -9.39 -0.11 -34.76
C TRP A 468 -9.60 -0.39 -33.26
N VAL A 469 -10.25 0.53 -32.54
CA VAL A 469 -10.39 0.47 -31.07
C VAL A 469 -11.12 -0.78 -30.60
N PRO A 470 -12.30 -1.16 -31.17
CA PRO A 470 -13.02 -2.36 -30.72
C PRO A 470 -12.19 -3.64 -30.82
N LYS A 471 -11.54 -3.84 -31.97
CA LYS A 471 -10.72 -5.04 -32.20
C LYS A 471 -9.55 -5.11 -31.24
N THR A 472 -8.85 -4.00 -31.02
CA THR A 472 -7.72 -3.92 -30.11
C THR A 472 -8.15 -4.17 -28.67
N THR A 473 -9.32 -3.66 -28.24
CA THR A 473 -9.89 -3.92 -26.91
C THR A 473 -10.31 -5.38 -26.76
N TRP A 474 -10.98 -5.95 -27.76
CA TRP A 474 -11.40 -7.35 -27.73
C TRP A 474 -10.20 -8.29 -27.62
N ASP A 475 -9.14 -8.02 -28.40
CA ASP A 475 -7.88 -8.77 -28.33
C ASP A 475 -7.20 -8.63 -26.95
N PHE A 476 -7.30 -7.44 -26.33
CA PHE A 476 -6.78 -7.22 -24.98
C PHE A 476 -7.57 -8.02 -23.95
N PHE A 477 -8.89 -8.00 -23.95
CA PHE A 477 -9.73 -8.78 -23.04
C PHE A 477 -9.60 -10.28 -23.26
N ASN A 478 -9.29 -10.72 -24.46
CA ASN A 478 -9.03 -12.13 -24.76
C ASN A 478 -7.64 -12.64 -24.34
N LYS A 479 -6.78 -11.78 -23.77
CA LYS A 479 -5.55 -12.22 -23.11
C LYS A 479 -5.83 -13.03 -21.82
N PHE A 480 -7.00 -12.81 -21.22
CA PHE A 480 -7.40 -13.37 -19.93
C PHE A 480 -8.25 -14.66 -20.02
#